data_a2da8418430bf50ba304afbfa5a63ace
#
_entry.id   a2da8418430bf50ba304afbfa5a63ace
#
_cell.length_a   1.000
_cell.length_b   1.000
_cell.length_c   1.000
_cell.angle_alpha   90.00
_cell.angle_beta   90.00
_cell.angle_gamma   90.00
#
_symmetry.space_group_name_H-M   'P 1'
#
loop_
_entity.id
_entity.type
_entity.pdbx_description
1 polymer ?
#
loop_
_entity_poly.entity_id
_entity_poly.type
_entity_poly.pdbx_seq_one_letter_code
_entity_poly.pdbx_strand_id
1 'polypeptide(L)'
;MGPIAHAFTKHAPKAEVFHLLDDSLSKDHAKSGTLTPDMIERFERLANYAWLSQADGILFTCSAFGAAIDACAKATHKPVLKPNQAMFEQALKTCARGPVLHVGLVATFEPSIASMTEEFLSMAQSQGVDTHIHSYFVKQAMQDLANGDEDLHHQKVSLAMPELHNCDVIMLAQFSMAAAKEACQTITPIPVLTSPDCAALDMMARLGQP
;
A
#
# COMPACT_ATOMS: atom_id res chain seq x y z
N MET A 1 0.27 5.60 11.25
CA MET A 1 1.00 6.83 10.90
C MET A 1 2.51 6.57 10.77
N GLY A 2 3.15 5.82 11.67
CA GLY A 2 4.60 5.55 11.65
C GLY A 2 5.20 5.13 10.29
N PRO A 3 4.67 4.09 9.61
CA PRO A 3 5.25 3.63 8.34
C PRO A 3 5.26 4.71 7.24
N ILE A 4 4.21 5.53 7.14
CA ILE A 4 4.14 6.63 6.16
C ILE A 4 5.15 7.73 6.51
N ALA A 5 5.17 8.18 7.77
CA ALA A 5 6.12 9.20 8.20
C ALA A 5 7.57 8.75 7.96
N HIS A 6 7.88 7.49 8.25
CA HIS A 6 9.20 6.90 7.99
C HIS A 6 9.55 6.91 6.49
N ALA A 7 8.61 6.46 5.63
CA ALA A 7 8.83 6.44 4.18
C ALA A 7 9.07 7.85 3.61
N PHE A 8 8.29 8.84 4.03
CA PHE A 8 8.52 10.23 3.60
C PHE A 8 9.84 10.80 4.13
N THR A 9 10.21 10.55 5.39
CA THR A 9 11.52 10.95 5.91
C THR A 9 12.66 10.35 5.10
N LYS A 10 12.53 9.10 4.66
CA LYS A 10 13.54 8.39 3.87
C LYS A 10 13.63 8.88 2.42
N HIS A 11 12.49 9.03 1.74
CA HIS A 11 12.42 9.25 0.30
C HIS A 11 12.12 10.71 -0.09
N ALA A 12 11.61 11.51 0.84
CA ALA A 12 11.21 12.89 0.63
C ALA A 12 11.50 13.74 1.88
N PRO A 13 12.77 13.86 2.31
CA PRO A 13 13.14 14.48 3.60
C PRO A 13 12.77 15.97 3.72
N LYS A 14 12.41 16.62 2.61
CA LYS A 14 11.95 18.01 2.59
C LYS A 14 10.43 18.15 2.63
N ALA A 15 9.69 17.04 2.52
CA ALA A 15 8.24 17.06 2.56
C ALA A 15 7.75 17.18 4.01
N GLU A 16 6.80 18.07 4.23
CA GLU A 16 6.06 18.15 5.50
C GLU A 16 4.84 17.23 5.42
N VAL A 17 4.73 16.29 6.38
CA VAL A 17 3.64 15.31 6.41
C VAL A 17 2.71 15.59 7.58
N PHE A 18 1.46 15.88 7.26
CA PHE A 18 0.39 16.09 8.24
C PHE A 18 -0.60 14.92 8.19
N HIS A 19 -1.17 14.57 9.34
CA HIS A 19 -2.11 13.47 9.45
C HIS A 19 -3.51 13.98 9.80
N LEU A 20 -4.48 13.61 8.95
CA LEU A 20 -5.91 13.75 9.24
C LEU A 20 -6.46 12.34 9.52
N LEU A 21 -7.18 12.19 10.62
CA LEU A 21 -7.73 10.91 11.04
C LEU A 21 -9.21 11.02 11.36
N ASP A 22 -10.01 10.18 10.70
CA ASP A 22 -11.36 9.84 11.13
C ASP A 22 -11.40 8.34 11.44
N ASP A 23 -11.11 7.98 12.68
CA ASP A 23 -11.01 6.59 13.13
C ASP A 23 -12.38 5.88 13.23
N SER A 24 -13.48 6.65 13.16
CA SER A 24 -14.82 6.09 13.17
C SER A 24 -15.23 5.48 11.81
N LEU A 25 -14.67 5.95 10.69
CA LEU A 25 -14.99 5.48 9.34
C LEU A 25 -14.88 3.96 9.18
N SER A 26 -13.79 3.35 9.68
CA SER A 26 -13.60 1.91 9.60
C SER A 26 -14.64 1.13 10.40
N LYS A 27 -15.05 1.65 11.56
CA LYS A 27 -16.11 1.04 12.41
C LYS A 27 -17.48 1.16 11.73
N ASP A 28 -17.78 2.33 11.16
CA ASP A 28 -19.02 2.58 10.46
C ASP A 28 -19.13 1.70 9.22
N HIS A 29 -18.05 1.57 8.44
CA HIS A 29 -18.00 0.69 7.28
C HIS A 29 -18.18 -0.78 7.67
N ALA A 30 -17.52 -1.26 8.71
CA ALA A 30 -17.67 -2.63 9.20
C ALA A 30 -19.12 -2.90 9.68
N LYS A 31 -19.79 -1.89 10.27
CA LYS A 31 -21.18 -2.00 10.72
C LYS A 31 -22.16 -2.00 9.57
N SER A 32 -21.95 -1.18 8.54
CA SER A 32 -22.86 -1.09 7.38
C SER A 32 -22.64 -2.21 6.36
N GLY A 33 -21.47 -2.82 6.32
CA GLY A 33 -21.07 -3.81 5.33
C GLY A 33 -20.84 -3.25 3.91
N THR A 34 -21.12 -1.96 3.70
CA THR A 34 -20.99 -1.28 2.39
C THR A 34 -20.53 0.16 2.58
N LEU A 35 -19.91 0.72 1.54
CA LEU A 35 -19.58 2.14 1.48
C LEU A 35 -20.84 2.97 1.22
N THR A 36 -21.25 3.77 2.21
CA THR A 36 -22.46 4.61 2.11
C THR A 36 -22.15 5.99 1.52
N PRO A 37 -23.17 6.71 0.96
CA PRO A 37 -23.01 8.09 0.50
C PRO A 37 -22.46 9.04 1.58
N ASP A 38 -22.91 8.88 2.83
CA ASP A 38 -22.44 9.69 3.96
C ASP A 38 -20.94 9.48 4.24
N MET A 39 -20.43 8.26 4.06
CA MET A 39 -18.99 7.98 4.19
C MET A 39 -18.21 8.64 3.05
N ILE A 40 -18.73 8.61 1.82
CA ILE A 40 -18.09 9.30 0.68
C ILE A 40 -18.02 10.79 0.96
N GLU A 41 -19.11 11.41 1.42
CA GLU A 41 -19.12 12.83 1.78
C GLU A 41 -18.09 13.16 2.88
N ARG A 42 -17.92 12.29 3.87
CA ARG A 42 -16.88 12.46 4.92
C ARG A 42 -15.46 12.46 4.33
N PHE A 43 -15.18 11.58 3.36
CA PHE A 43 -13.90 11.58 2.63
C PHE A 43 -13.69 12.89 1.88
N GLU A 44 -14.71 13.39 1.18
CA GLU A 44 -14.65 14.65 0.45
C GLU A 44 -14.41 15.84 1.40
N ARG A 45 -15.05 15.85 2.59
CA ARG A 45 -14.81 16.87 3.62
C ARG A 45 -13.37 16.84 4.17
N LEU A 46 -12.80 15.64 4.41
CA LEU A 46 -11.41 15.50 4.83
C LEU A 46 -10.45 15.98 3.73
N ALA A 47 -10.71 15.62 2.47
CA ALA A 47 -9.91 16.10 1.34
C ALA A 47 -10.00 17.63 1.21
N ASN A 48 -11.19 18.20 1.31
CA ASN A 48 -11.38 19.67 1.28
C ASN A 48 -10.64 20.37 2.42
N TYR A 49 -10.66 19.80 3.63
CA TYR A 49 -9.89 20.34 4.74
C TYR A 49 -8.39 20.37 4.42
N ALA A 50 -7.85 19.26 3.85
CA ALA A 50 -6.45 19.23 3.44
C ALA A 50 -6.13 20.31 2.40
N TRP A 51 -7.00 20.52 1.40
CA TRP A 51 -6.83 21.57 0.39
C TRP A 51 -6.89 22.99 0.97
N LEU A 52 -7.79 23.23 1.92
CA LEU A 52 -7.86 24.51 2.65
C LEU A 52 -6.60 24.74 3.50
N SER A 53 -5.99 23.67 3.99
CA SER A 53 -4.70 23.70 4.71
C SER A 53 -3.49 23.77 3.77
N GLN A 54 -3.72 24.03 2.48
CA GLN A 54 -2.70 24.20 1.44
C GLN A 54 -1.83 22.94 1.18
N ALA A 55 -2.38 21.75 1.39
CA ALA A 55 -1.70 20.51 1.01
C ALA A 55 -1.44 20.46 -0.51
N ASP A 56 -0.27 19.96 -0.91
CA ASP A 56 0.10 19.77 -2.32
C ASP A 56 -0.38 18.42 -2.85
N GLY A 57 -0.57 17.42 -1.97
CA GLY A 57 -1.09 16.11 -2.31
C GLY A 57 -1.74 15.41 -1.12
N ILE A 58 -2.53 14.38 -1.38
CA ILE A 58 -3.17 13.54 -0.35
C ILE A 58 -2.85 12.08 -0.62
N LEU A 59 -2.40 11.36 0.41
CA LEU A 59 -2.30 9.91 0.43
C LEU A 59 -3.35 9.34 1.39
N PHE A 60 -4.31 8.60 0.87
CA PHE A 60 -5.22 7.81 1.70
C PHE A 60 -4.58 6.47 2.07
N THR A 61 -4.81 5.99 3.29
CA THR A 61 -4.10 4.83 3.85
C THR A 61 -4.99 3.61 4.11
N CYS A 62 -6.25 3.64 3.67
CA CYS A 62 -7.18 2.53 3.81
C CYS A 62 -7.81 2.17 2.46
N SER A 63 -7.55 0.95 1.97
CA SER A 63 -8.04 0.46 0.68
C SER A 63 -9.55 0.17 0.64
N ALA A 64 -10.20 0.00 1.79
CA ALA A 64 -11.64 -0.29 1.86
C ALA A 64 -12.54 0.83 1.29
N PHE A 65 -11.99 2.01 1.03
CA PHE A 65 -12.72 3.20 0.61
C PHE A 65 -12.37 3.64 -0.83
N GLY A 66 -12.02 2.71 -1.70
CA GLY A 66 -11.55 3.00 -3.06
C GLY A 66 -12.43 3.97 -3.85
N ALA A 67 -13.76 3.78 -3.87
CA ALA A 67 -14.69 4.66 -4.58
C ALA A 67 -14.75 6.08 -3.99
N ALA A 68 -14.62 6.24 -2.67
CA ALA A 68 -14.56 7.56 -2.02
C ALA A 68 -13.26 8.29 -2.38
N ILE A 69 -12.14 7.56 -2.45
CA ILE A 69 -10.85 8.12 -2.87
C ILE A 69 -10.91 8.55 -4.34
N ASP A 70 -11.57 7.76 -5.20
CA ASP A 70 -11.77 8.11 -6.62
C ASP A 70 -12.62 9.39 -6.78
N ALA A 71 -13.65 9.58 -5.94
CA ALA A 71 -14.43 10.80 -5.93
C ALA A 71 -13.57 12.02 -5.55
N CYS A 72 -12.74 11.88 -4.50
CA CYS A 72 -11.79 12.94 -4.10
C CYS A 72 -10.79 13.25 -5.23
N ALA A 73 -10.25 12.23 -5.90
CA ALA A 73 -9.28 12.42 -6.99
C ALA A 73 -9.88 13.15 -8.20
N LYS A 74 -11.15 12.87 -8.54
CA LYS A 74 -11.86 13.53 -9.64
C LYS A 74 -12.17 15.01 -9.37
N ALA A 75 -12.26 15.41 -8.10
CA ALA A 75 -12.60 16.77 -7.69
C ALA A 75 -11.40 17.74 -7.71
N THR A 76 -10.18 17.30 -8.03
CA THR A 76 -8.97 18.11 -7.99
C THR A 76 -7.98 17.75 -9.09
N HIS A 77 -7.07 18.67 -9.41
CA HIS A 77 -5.91 18.43 -10.28
C HIS A 77 -4.64 18.06 -9.48
N LYS A 78 -4.69 18.17 -8.16
CA LYS A 78 -3.57 17.81 -7.28
C LYS A 78 -3.48 16.29 -7.08
N PRO A 79 -2.29 15.74 -6.80
CA PRO A 79 -2.14 14.31 -6.56
C PRO A 79 -2.99 13.80 -5.41
N VAL A 80 -3.80 12.77 -5.69
CA VAL A 80 -4.53 11.98 -4.69
C VAL A 80 -4.16 10.52 -4.93
N LEU A 81 -3.55 9.87 -3.94
CA LEU A 81 -3.08 8.50 -4.05
C LEU A 81 -3.93 7.55 -3.23
N LYS A 82 -4.22 6.38 -3.81
CA LYS A 82 -4.74 5.21 -3.10
C LYS A 82 -3.61 4.49 -2.35
N PRO A 83 -3.92 3.71 -1.29
CA PRO A 83 -2.90 3.07 -0.45
C PRO A 83 -1.90 2.20 -1.21
N ASN A 84 -2.39 1.36 -2.13
CA ASN A 84 -1.58 0.34 -2.81
C ASN A 84 -1.21 0.69 -4.25
N GLN A 85 -1.82 1.74 -4.81
CA GLN A 85 -1.72 2.06 -6.24
C GLN A 85 -0.27 2.17 -6.71
N ALA A 86 0.54 2.98 -6.03
CA ALA A 86 1.93 3.19 -6.41
C ALA A 86 2.77 1.90 -6.35
N MET A 87 2.52 1.05 -5.36
CA MET A 87 3.20 -0.24 -5.24
C MET A 87 2.81 -1.18 -6.39
N PHE A 88 1.55 -1.23 -6.75
CA PHE A 88 1.06 -2.04 -7.87
C PHE A 88 1.61 -1.54 -9.21
N GLU A 89 1.58 -0.23 -9.45
CA GLU A 89 2.17 0.38 -10.65
C GLU A 89 3.67 0.10 -10.75
N GLN A 90 4.39 0.14 -9.64
CA GLN A 90 5.82 -0.19 -9.62
C GLN A 90 6.07 -1.68 -9.86
N ALA A 91 5.26 -2.56 -9.28
CA ALA A 91 5.35 -4.00 -9.53
C ALA A 91 5.12 -4.32 -11.01
N LEU A 92 4.11 -3.72 -11.65
CA LEU A 92 3.81 -3.92 -13.07
C LEU A 92 4.91 -3.37 -14.02
N LYS A 93 5.73 -2.43 -13.57
CA LYS A 93 6.90 -1.92 -14.31
C LYS A 93 8.14 -2.80 -14.15
N THR A 94 8.08 -3.82 -13.28
CA THR A 94 9.21 -4.74 -13.09
C THR A 94 9.44 -5.56 -14.36
N CYS A 95 10.70 -5.73 -14.74
CA CYS A 95 11.07 -6.53 -15.89
C CYS A 95 10.84 -8.02 -15.57
N ALA A 96 9.86 -8.63 -16.21
CA ALA A 96 9.59 -10.06 -16.05
C ALA A 96 10.73 -10.89 -16.69
N ARG A 97 11.07 -12.03 -16.08
CA ARG A 97 12.06 -12.97 -16.62
C ARG A 97 11.51 -13.82 -17.76
N GLY A 98 10.22 -13.74 -18.01
CA GLY A 98 9.49 -14.51 -19.03
C GLY A 98 8.30 -13.74 -19.60
N PRO A 99 7.39 -14.43 -20.33
CA PRO A 99 6.20 -13.80 -20.90
C PRO A 99 5.15 -13.38 -19.86
N VAL A 100 5.22 -13.93 -18.66
CA VAL A 100 4.30 -13.67 -17.54
C VAL A 100 5.10 -13.07 -16.39
N LEU A 101 4.60 -11.99 -15.80
CA LEU A 101 5.18 -11.38 -14.59
C LEU A 101 4.73 -12.17 -13.36
N HIS A 102 5.66 -12.78 -12.65
CA HIS A 102 5.42 -13.50 -11.42
C HIS A 102 5.58 -12.57 -10.21
N VAL A 103 4.51 -12.35 -9.47
CA VAL A 103 4.45 -11.41 -8.34
C VAL A 103 4.20 -12.17 -7.04
N GLY A 104 5.11 -12.02 -6.07
CA GLY A 104 4.91 -12.50 -4.71
C GLY A 104 4.04 -11.52 -3.91
N LEU A 105 3.03 -12.00 -3.21
CA LEU A 105 2.22 -11.21 -2.27
C LEU A 105 2.32 -11.82 -0.88
N VAL A 106 3.05 -11.16 0.02
CA VAL A 106 3.22 -11.60 1.42
C VAL A 106 2.26 -10.82 2.31
N ALA A 107 1.46 -11.53 3.10
CA ALA A 107 0.49 -10.92 4.00
C ALA A 107 0.55 -11.53 5.41
N THR A 108 0.31 -10.70 6.43
CA THR A 108 0.13 -11.10 7.82
C THR A 108 -1.34 -11.10 8.25
N PHE A 109 -2.23 -10.61 7.37
CA PHE A 109 -3.68 -10.62 7.53
C PHE A 109 -4.31 -11.33 6.31
N GLU A 110 -4.74 -12.57 6.50
CA GLU A 110 -5.20 -13.45 5.42
C GLU A 110 -6.34 -12.85 4.56
N PRO A 111 -7.37 -12.18 5.13
CA PRO A 111 -8.45 -11.61 4.33
C PRO A 111 -7.99 -10.55 3.31
N SER A 112 -6.85 -9.89 3.52
CA SER A 112 -6.33 -8.90 2.57
C SER A 112 -5.78 -9.52 1.29
N ILE A 113 -5.45 -10.81 1.28
CA ILE A 113 -4.86 -11.49 0.11
C ILE A 113 -5.85 -11.43 -1.07
N ALA A 114 -7.09 -11.83 -0.84
CA ALA A 114 -8.10 -11.88 -1.91
C ALA A 114 -8.35 -10.48 -2.52
N SER A 115 -8.61 -9.47 -1.67
CA SER A 115 -8.90 -8.11 -2.13
C SER A 115 -7.72 -7.47 -2.86
N MET A 116 -6.49 -7.64 -2.36
CA MET A 116 -5.30 -7.09 -3.01
C MET A 116 -4.98 -7.81 -4.31
N THR A 117 -5.19 -9.13 -4.37
CA THR A 117 -5.03 -9.91 -5.60
C THR A 117 -5.99 -9.42 -6.68
N GLU A 118 -7.28 -9.26 -6.35
CA GLU A 118 -8.29 -8.76 -7.27
C GLU A 118 -7.96 -7.34 -7.79
N GLU A 119 -7.60 -6.43 -6.89
CA GLU A 119 -7.22 -5.05 -7.23
C GLU A 119 -5.99 -5.03 -8.16
N PHE A 120 -4.95 -5.81 -7.84
CA PHE A 120 -3.75 -5.91 -8.65
C PHE A 120 -4.02 -6.50 -10.03
N LEU A 121 -4.75 -7.62 -10.12
CA LEU A 121 -5.06 -8.27 -11.40
C LEU A 121 -5.94 -7.38 -12.29
N SER A 122 -6.88 -6.65 -11.72
CA SER A 122 -7.67 -5.66 -12.45
C SER A 122 -6.78 -4.56 -13.06
N MET A 123 -5.81 -4.07 -12.30
CA MET A 123 -4.84 -3.08 -12.81
C MET A 123 -3.95 -3.68 -13.89
N ALA A 124 -3.40 -4.89 -13.69
CA ALA A 124 -2.58 -5.59 -14.67
C ALA A 124 -3.32 -5.78 -15.99
N GLN A 125 -4.56 -6.25 -15.93
CA GLN A 125 -5.41 -6.42 -17.11
C GLN A 125 -5.64 -5.11 -17.87
N SER A 126 -5.90 -4.01 -17.14
CA SER A 126 -6.09 -2.70 -17.76
C SER A 126 -4.85 -2.17 -18.48
N GLN A 127 -3.66 -2.62 -18.06
CA GLN A 127 -2.38 -2.26 -18.66
C GLN A 127 -1.87 -3.29 -19.68
N GLY A 128 -2.60 -4.39 -19.89
CA GLY A 128 -2.23 -5.45 -20.83
C GLY A 128 -1.01 -6.27 -20.38
N VAL A 129 -0.75 -6.33 -19.06
CA VAL A 129 0.36 -7.11 -18.49
C VAL A 129 -0.15 -8.46 -18.01
N ASP A 130 0.39 -9.54 -18.57
CA ASP A 130 0.09 -10.90 -18.13
C ASP A 130 0.83 -11.18 -16.80
N THR A 131 0.09 -11.56 -15.77
CA THR A 131 0.61 -11.67 -14.41
C THR A 131 0.12 -12.91 -13.70
N HIS A 132 0.98 -13.46 -12.84
CA HIS A 132 0.63 -14.54 -11.91
C HIS A 132 1.03 -14.15 -10.48
N ILE A 133 0.07 -14.23 -9.54
CA ILE A 133 0.32 -13.91 -8.12
C ILE A 133 0.57 -15.20 -7.33
N HIS A 134 1.68 -15.19 -6.58
CA HIS A 134 2.05 -16.19 -5.59
C HIS A 134 1.86 -15.59 -4.20
N SER A 135 0.73 -15.92 -3.56
CA SER A 135 0.45 -15.40 -2.22
C SER A 135 1.06 -16.27 -1.13
N TYR A 136 1.57 -15.62 -0.08
CA TYR A 136 2.10 -16.28 1.11
C TYR A 136 1.54 -15.62 2.37
N PHE A 137 0.84 -16.42 3.20
CA PHE A 137 0.30 -15.96 4.48
C PHE A 137 1.26 -16.28 5.62
N VAL A 138 1.79 -15.25 6.28
CA VAL A 138 2.68 -15.37 7.43
C VAL A 138 1.84 -15.46 8.71
N LYS A 139 1.54 -16.69 9.11
CA LYS A 139 0.73 -16.95 10.32
C LYS A 139 1.37 -16.34 11.56
N GLN A 140 0.51 -15.85 12.47
CA GLN A 140 0.88 -15.30 13.78
C GLN A 140 1.72 -14.00 13.75
N ALA A 141 2.34 -13.60 12.64
CA ALA A 141 3.18 -12.40 12.58
C ALA A 141 2.42 -11.11 12.96
N MET A 142 1.13 -11.00 12.59
CA MET A 142 0.29 -9.87 13.04
C MET A 142 0.10 -9.86 14.56
N GLN A 143 -0.03 -11.04 15.20
CA GLN A 143 -0.16 -11.13 16.65
C GLN A 143 1.15 -10.77 17.36
N ASP A 144 2.30 -11.17 16.80
CA ASP A 144 3.60 -10.80 17.35
C ASP A 144 3.76 -9.27 17.37
N LEU A 145 3.41 -8.62 16.26
CA LEU A 145 3.42 -7.16 16.17
C LEU A 145 2.45 -6.50 17.16
N ALA A 146 1.24 -7.05 17.32
CA ALA A 146 0.27 -6.56 18.30
C ALA A 146 0.73 -6.71 19.74
N ASN A 147 1.57 -7.70 20.02
CA ASN A 147 2.20 -7.91 21.33
C ASN A 147 3.46 -7.04 21.57
N GLY A 148 3.85 -6.25 20.54
CA GLY A 148 5.04 -5.39 20.61
C GLY A 148 6.35 -6.08 20.23
N ASP A 149 6.30 -7.31 19.70
CA ASP A 149 7.48 -8.06 19.25
C ASP A 149 7.74 -7.80 17.75
N GLU A 150 8.25 -6.61 17.46
CA GLU A 150 8.54 -6.19 16.09
C GLU A 150 9.63 -7.04 15.44
N ASP A 151 10.65 -7.42 16.17
CA ASP A 151 11.76 -8.22 15.65
C ASP A 151 11.28 -9.60 15.22
N LEU A 152 10.47 -10.27 16.03
CA LEU A 152 9.88 -11.56 15.68
C LEU A 152 8.94 -11.45 14.47
N HIS A 153 8.14 -10.38 14.40
CA HIS A 153 7.31 -10.09 13.22
C HIS A 153 8.19 -9.98 11.96
N HIS A 154 9.24 -9.16 11.99
CA HIS A 154 10.12 -8.95 10.84
C HIS A 154 10.85 -10.24 10.44
N GLN A 155 11.32 -11.02 11.41
CA GLN A 155 11.93 -12.32 11.17
C GLN A 155 10.95 -13.28 10.48
N LYS A 156 9.72 -13.42 10.97
CA LYS A 156 8.72 -14.30 10.35
C LYS A 156 8.37 -13.87 8.93
N VAL A 157 8.24 -12.56 8.69
CA VAL A 157 7.98 -12.04 7.33
C VAL A 157 9.14 -12.36 6.40
N SER A 158 10.38 -12.19 6.85
CA SER A 158 11.55 -12.45 6.02
C SER A 158 11.74 -13.93 5.68
N LEU A 159 11.31 -14.85 6.55
CA LEU A 159 11.32 -16.29 6.29
C LEU A 159 10.37 -16.74 5.17
N ALA A 160 9.48 -15.89 4.70
CA ALA A 160 8.66 -16.17 3.52
C ALA A 160 9.42 -16.01 2.20
N MET A 161 10.55 -15.31 2.17
CA MET A 161 11.27 -14.96 0.94
C MET A 161 11.74 -16.17 0.12
N PRO A 162 12.27 -17.26 0.72
CA PRO A 162 12.67 -18.44 -0.04
C PRO A 162 11.53 -19.11 -0.81
N GLU A 163 10.30 -19.06 -0.30
CA GLU A 163 9.12 -19.64 -0.96
C GLU A 163 8.73 -18.89 -2.24
N LEU A 164 9.20 -17.64 -2.38
CA LEU A 164 8.91 -16.74 -3.50
C LEU A 164 10.09 -16.58 -4.48
N HIS A 165 11.05 -17.49 -4.45
CA HIS A 165 12.27 -17.44 -5.27
C HIS A 165 12.02 -17.38 -6.80
N ASN A 166 10.84 -17.81 -7.25
CA ASN A 166 10.43 -17.79 -8.66
C ASN A 166 9.70 -16.48 -9.05
N CYS A 167 9.48 -15.57 -8.13
CA CYS A 167 8.85 -14.28 -8.43
C CYS A 167 9.86 -13.30 -9.05
N ASP A 168 9.34 -12.34 -9.81
CA ASP A 168 10.12 -11.24 -10.37
C ASP A 168 10.14 -10.01 -9.44
N VAL A 169 9.10 -9.89 -8.61
CA VAL A 169 8.93 -8.84 -7.59
C VAL A 169 8.10 -9.38 -6.43
N ILE A 170 8.34 -8.87 -5.23
CA ILE A 170 7.59 -9.25 -4.02
C ILE A 170 6.96 -7.99 -3.42
N MET A 171 5.67 -8.06 -3.09
CA MET A 171 4.91 -7.01 -2.41
C MET A 171 4.59 -7.41 -0.98
N LEU A 172 4.85 -6.52 -0.01
CA LEU A 172 4.40 -6.66 1.38
C LEU A 172 3.05 -5.98 1.53
N ALA A 173 2.02 -6.78 1.83
CA ALA A 173 0.62 -6.38 1.70
C ALA A 173 0.16 -5.28 2.65
N GLN A 174 0.66 -5.24 3.89
CA GLN A 174 0.21 -4.28 4.90
C GLN A 174 1.24 -3.18 5.15
N PHE A 175 0.75 -1.95 5.45
CA PHE A 175 1.61 -0.84 5.87
C PHE A 175 2.49 -1.19 7.08
N SER A 176 1.96 -1.98 8.01
CA SER A 176 2.68 -2.44 9.20
C SER A 176 3.87 -3.35 8.88
N MET A 177 3.89 -3.97 7.71
CA MET A 177 5.00 -4.83 7.26
C MET A 177 6.16 -4.03 6.65
N ALA A 178 6.00 -2.74 6.41
CA ALA A 178 7.00 -1.94 5.69
C ALA A 178 8.39 -1.98 6.36
N ALA A 179 8.44 -2.00 7.68
CA ALA A 179 9.69 -2.09 8.43
C ALA A 179 10.42 -3.44 8.25
N ALA A 180 9.71 -4.51 7.88
CA ALA A 180 10.32 -5.81 7.59
C ALA A 180 11.05 -5.86 6.23
N LYS A 181 10.90 -4.84 5.37
CA LYS A 181 11.48 -4.82 4.03
C LYS A 181 12.98 -5.07 4.02
N GLU A 182 13.73 -4.41 4.91
CA GLU A 182 15.19 -4.55 4.95
C GLU A 182 15.58 -5.98 5.32
N ALA A 183 14.93 -6.59 6.31
CA ALA A 183 15.14 -7.99 6.66
C ALA A 183 14.81 -8.95 5.49
N CYS A 184 13.72 -8.69 4.76
CA CYS A 184 13.39 -9.46 3.56
C CYS A 184 14.45 -9.31 2.48
N GLN A 185 14.90 -8.08 2.20
CA GLN A 185 15.87 -7.80 1.13
C GLN A 185 17.26 -8.38 1.41
N THR A 186 17.61 -8.69 2.66
CA THR A 186 18.85 -9.41 2.98
C THR A 186 18.81 -10.89 2.59
N ILE A 187 17.61 -11.48 2.47
CA ILE A 187 17.41 -12.91 2.17
C ILE A 187 17.22 -13.15 0.67
N THR A 188 16.62 -12.19 -0.04
CA THR A 188 16.33 -12.36 -1.47
C THR A 188 16.92 -11.25 -2.32
N PRO A 189 17.45 -11.56 -3.53
CA PRO A 189 17.84 -10.55 -4.52
C PRO A 189 16.61 -9.96 -5.26
N ILE A 190 15.43 -10.55 -5.10
CA ILE A 190 14.20 -10.10 -5.75
C ILE A 190 13.77 -8.78 -5.11
N PRO A 191 13.38 -7.76 -5.91
CA PRO A 191 12.90 -6.49 -5.36
C PRO A 191 11.72 -6.68 -4.43
N VAL A 192 11.81 -6.15 -3.20
CA VAL A 192 10.73 -6.15 -2.21
C VAL A 192 10.12 -4.75 -2.14
N LEU A 193 8.84 -4.64 -2.45
CA LEU A 193 8.08 -3.41 -2.47
C LEU A 193 7.17 -3.28 -1.25
N THR A 194 7.01 -2.04 -0.78
CA THR A 194 6.06 -1.68 0.27
C THR A 194 5.19 -0.51 -0.17
N SER A 195 3.93 -0.51 0.22
CA SER A 195 3.01 0.58 -0.13
C SER A 195 3.49 1.95 0.38
N PRO A 196 4.02 2.11 1.61
CA PRO A 196 4.53 3.40 2.07
C PRO A 196 5.70 3.95 1.25
N ASP A 197 6.70 3.12 0.94
CA ASP A 197 7.86 3.54 0.15
C ASP A 197 7.44 3.97 -1.26
N CYS A 198 6.64 3.12 -1.93
CA CYS A 198 6.19 3.40 -3.29
C CYS A 198 5.30 4.65 -3.35
N ALA A 199 4.41 4.83 -2.36
CA ALA A 199 3.55 6.01 -2.29
C ALA A 199 4.35 7.31 -2.07
N ALA A 200 5.38 7.29 -1.21
CA ALA A 200 6.23 8.46 -1.00
C ALA A 200 6.97 8.85 -2.30
N LEU A 201 7.57 7.87 -2.99
CA LEU A 201 8.27 8.10 -4.26
C LEU A 201 7.32 8.60 -5.36
N ASP A 202 6.14 7.99 -5.51
CA ASP A 202 5.16 8.37 -6.53
C ASP A 202 4.57 9.77 -6.25
N MET A 203 4.30 10.09 -4.99
CA MET A 203 3.83 11.43 -4.60
C MET A 203 4.84 12.50 -5.03
N MET A 204 6.13 12.29 -4.72
CA MET A 204 7.18 13.25 -5.10
C MET A 204 7.31 13.38 -6.61
N ALA A 205 7.25 12.26 -7.35
CA ALA A 205 7.28 12.29 -8.81
C ALA A 205 6.10 13.09 -9.40
N ARG A 206 4.88 12.90 -8.87
CA ARG A 206 3.68 13.65 -9.31
C ARG A 206 3.73 15.15 -8.94
N LEU A 207 4.43 15.49 -7.87
CA LEU A 207 4.67 16.88 -7.48
C LEU A 207 5.82 17.54 -8.26
N GLY A 208 6.49 16.82 -9.17
CA GLY A 208 7.64 17.31 -9.92
C GLY A 208 8.88 17.57 -9.07
N GLN A 209 8.98 16.91 -7.92
CA GLN A 209 10.10 17.00 -6.99
C GLN A 209 10.87 15.67 -7.03
N PRO A 210 12.13 15.67 -7.48
CA PRO A 210 12.97 14.49 -7.51
C PRO A 210 13.44 14.04 -6.13
#